data_d5508db0d5276b824c7c032269828478
#
_entry.id   d5508db0d5276b824c7c032269828478
#
_cell.length_a   1.000
_cell.length_b   1.000
_cell.length_c   1.000
_cell.angle_alpha   90.00
_cell.angle_beta   90.00
_cell.angle_gamma   90.00
#
_symmetry.space_group_name_H-M   'P 1'
#
loop_
_entity.id
_entity.type
_entity.pdbx_description
1 polymer ?
#
loop_
_entity_poly.entity_id
_entity_poly.type
_entity_poly.pdbx_seq_one_letter_code
_entity_poly.pdbx_strand_id
1 'polypeptide(L)'
;MIYLDNSATTQPCQAAVDAMMNAMTTAWANPSALYDFGISAARMLRASRHAVAAAMGAEPDRVYFTSGGTEADNWAVFGTVKRMGKRGKHIITTAIEHHAILN
;
A
#
# COMPACT_ATOMS: atom_id res chain seq x y z
N MET A 1 -27.73 -9.23 -9.55
CA MET A 1 -27.24 -9.55 -8.18
C MET A 1 -26.82 -8.25 -7.51
N ILE A 2 -27.25 -8.01 -6.28
CA ILE A 2 -26.83 -6.83 -5.50
C ILE A 2 -25.77 -7.30 -4.51
N TYR A 3 -24.56 -6.73 -4.59
CA TYR A 3 -23.44 -7.06 -3.68
C TYR A 3 -23.31 -5.97 -2.61
N LEU A 4 -23.45 -6.35 -1.35
CA LEU A 4 -23.47 -5.42 -0.21
C LEU A 4 -22.31 -5.63 0.78
N ASP A 5 -21.38 -6.56 0.51
CA ASP A 5 -20.28 -6.90 1.41
C ASP A 5 -18.95 -6.24 0.96
N ASN A 6 -19.00 -4.94 0.68
CA ASN A 6 -17.81 -4.17 0.28
C ASN A 6 -16.77 -4.02 1.40
N SER A 7 -17.11 -4.35 2.64
CA SER A 7 -16.15 -4.40 3.75
C SER A 7 -15.20 -5.60 3.65
N ALA A 8 -15.65 -6.70 3.06
CA ALA A 8 -14.79 -7.87 2.82
C ALA A 8 -13.92 -7.67 1.57
N THR A 9 -14.53 -7.24 0.46
CA THR A 9 -13.82 -6.94 -0.78
C THR A 9 -14.68 -6.04 -1.69
N THR A 10 -14.05 -5.32 -2.58
CA THR A 10 -14.74 -4.45 -3.55
C THR A 10 -14.27 -4.79 -4.95
N GLN A 11 -15.22 -4.90 -5.89
CA GLN A 11 -14.89 -5.10 -7.29
C GLN A 11 -14.07 -3.90 -7.80
N PRO A 12 -12.89 -4.12 -8.44
CA PRO A 12 -12.14 -3.03 -9.03
C PRO A 12 -12.96 -2.29 -10.09
N CYS A 13 -12.90 -0.96 -10.08
CA CYS A 13 -13.50 -0.17 -11.15
C CYS A 13 -12.71 -0.34 -12.47
N GLN A 14 -13.36 -0.03 -13.61
CA GLN A 14 -12.73 -0.24 -14.92
C GLN A 14 -11.39 0.49 -15.04
N ALA A 15 -11.29 1.73 -14.54
CA ALA A 15 -10.03 2.49 -14.56
C ALA A 15 -8.89 1.79 -13.79
N ALA A 16 -9.19 1.12 -12.69
CA ALA A 16 -8.20 0.34 -11.94
C ALA A 16 -7.76 -0.92 -12.73
N VAL A 17 -8.70 -1.60 -13.37
CA VAL A 17 -8.41 -2.76 -14.23
C VAL A 17 -7.51 -2.34 -15.38
N ASP A 18 -7.84 -1.26 -16.08
CA ASP A 18 -7.06 -0.74 -17.21
C ASP A 18 -5.65 -0.33 -16.78
N ALA A 19 -5.49 0.31 -15.63
CA ALA A 19 -4.21 0.69 -15.07
C ALA A 19 -3.36 -0.54 -14.71
N MET A 20 -3.96 -1.57 -14.12
CA MET A 20 -3.28 -2.84 -13.81
C MET A 20 -2.84 -3.55 -15.11
N MET A 21 -3.70 -3.64 -16.11
CA MET A 21 -3.37 -4.23 -17.40
C MET A 21 -2.22 -3.49 -18.07
N ASN A 22 -2.25 -2.15 -18.08
CA ASN A 22 -1.17 -1.34 -18.61
C ASN A 22 0.15 -1.60 -17.85
N ALA A 23 0.13 -1.64 -16.53
CA ALA A 23 1.34 -1.92 -15.74
C ALA A 23 1.93 -3.30 -16.08
N MET A 24 1.10 -4.34 -16.15
CA MET A 24 1.53 -5.70 -16.45
C MET A 24 2.04 -5.89 -17.89
N THR A 25 1.58 -5.09 -18.85
CA THR A 25 1.92 -5.27 -20.27
C THR A 25 2.98 -4.31 -20.77
N THR A 26 3.09 -3.10 -20.21
CA THR A 26 3.99 -2.05 -20.71
C THR A 26 5.09 -1.64 -19.73
N ALA A 27 4.89 -1.79 -18.40
CA ALA A 27 5.83 -1.37 -17.37
C ALA A 27 6.18 -2.48 -16.37
N TRP A 28 6.21 -3.72 -16.85
CA TRP A 28 6.45 -4.94 -16.07
C TRP A 28 7.89 -5.13 -15.60
N ALA A 29 8.85 -4.34 -16.13
CA ALA A 29 10.27 -4.51 -15.82
C ALA A 29 10.61 -4.10 -14.38
N ASN A 30 11.77 -4.56 -13.90
CA ASN A 30 12.24 -4.18 -12.56
C ASN A 30 12.53 -2.67 -12.49
N PRO A 31 11.86 -1.91 -11.61
CA PRO A 31 12.06 -0.46 -11.50
C PRO A 31 13.44 -0.05 -10.99
N SER A 32 14.27 -1.00 -10.52
CA SER A 32 15.67 -0.74 -10.13
C SER A 32 16.66 -0.89 -11.28
N ALA A 33 16.21 -1.35 -12.45
CA ALA A 33 17.07 -1.50 -13.60
C ALA A 33 17.34 -0.14 -14.30
N LEU A 34 18.57 0.03 -14.79
CA LEU A 34 19.04 1.32 -15.34
C LEU A 34 18.79 1.49 -16.84
N TYR A 35 18.17 0.51 -17.48
CA TYR A 35 17.79 0.57 -18.90
C TYR A 35 16.33 1.04 -19.08
N ASP A 36 15.93 1.39 -20.29
CA ASP A 36 14.68 2.09 -20.59
C ASP A 36 13.42 1.44 -20.01
N PHE A 37 13.31 0.11 -20.05
CA PHE A 37 12.16 -0.60 -19.46
C PHE A 37 12.09 -0.42 -17.93
N GLY A 38 13.24 -0.49 -17.24
CA GLY A 38 13.31 -0.25 -15.80
C GLY A 38 13.00 1.20 -15.45
N ILE A 39 13.51 2.15 -16.22
CA ILE A 39 13.23 3.58 -16.04
C ILE A 39 11.73 3.85 -16.25
N SER A 40 11.10 3.23 -17.24
CA SER A 40 9.66 3.33 -17.47
C SER A 40 8.84 2.81 -16.28
N ALA A 41 9.18 1.62 -15.77
CA ALA A 41 8.54 1.05 -14.59
C ALA A 41 8.73 1.93 -13.35
N ALA A 42 9.93 2.48 -13.14
CA ALA A 42 10.23 3.41 -12.04
C ALA A 42 9.40 4.70 -12.12
N ARG A 43 9.20 5.24 -13.33
CA ARG A 43 8.35 6.42 -13.54
C ARG A 43 6.88 6.12 -13.21
N MET A 44 6.35 4.98 -13.65
CA MET A 44 4.98 4.57 -13.35
C MET A 44 4.78 4.37 -11.83
N LEU A 45 5.68 3.67 -11.15
CA LEU A 45 5.65 3.48 -9.71
C LEU A 45 5.67 4.82 -8.95
N ARG A 46 6.51 5.76 -9.40
CA ARG A 46 6.60 7.10 -8.82
C ARG A 46 5.31 7.89 -9.04
N ALA A 47 4.75 7.86 -10.24
CA ALA A 47 3.48 8.54 -10.54
C ALA A 47 2.33 7.99 -9.69
N SER A 48 2.25 6.66 -9.52
CA SER A 48 1.26 6.00 -8.65
C SER A 48 1.41 6.45 -7.19
N ARG A 49 2.65 6.53 -6.68
CA ARG A 49 2.91 7.02 -5.32
C ARG A 49 2.47 8.47 -5.13
N HIS A 50 2.74 9.34 -6.10
CA HIS A 50 2.27 10.73 -6.08
C HIS A 50 0.75 10.82 -6.07
N ALA A 51 0.06 10.00 -6.88
CA ALA A 51 -1.40 9.99 -6.94
C ALA A 51 -2.02 9.57 -5.59
N VAL A 52 -1.49 8.50 -4.97
CA VAL A 52 -1.95 8.06 -3.63
C VAL A 52 -1.66 9.12 -2.58
N ALA A 53 -0.46 9.70 -2.57
CA ALA A 53 -0.10 10.75 -1.63
C ALA A 53 -1.02 11.96 -1.75
N ALA A 54 -1.31 12.42 -2.97
CA ALA A 54 -2.22 13.54 -3.21
C ALA A 54 -3.64 13.24 -2.71
N ALA A 55 -4.15 12.02 -2.94
CA ALA A 55 -5.46 11.60 -2.47
C ALA A 55 -5.57 11.55 -0.93
N MET A 56 -4.45 11.28 -0.25
CA MET A 56 -4.37 11.18 1.21
C MET A 56 -3.92 12.48 1.89
N GLY A 57 -3.58 13.53 1.15
CA GLY A 57 -2.99 14.76 1.70
C GLY A 57 -1.62 14.51 2.34
N ALA A 58 -0.84 13.57 1.83
CA ALA A 58 0.47 13.18 2.35
C ALA A 58 1.60 13.55 1.39
N GLU A 59 2.83 13.57 1.90
CA GLU A 59 4.02 13.71 1.06
C GLU A 59 4.35 12.37 0.37
N PRO A 60 4.73 12.36 -0.92
CA PRO A 60 4.99 11.12 -1.66
C PRO A 60 6.07 10.23 -1.06
N ASP A 61 7.09 10.78 -0.44
CA ASP A 61 8.17 10.04 0.23
C ASP A 61 7.75 9.36 1.54
N ARG A 62 6.53 9.65 2.02
CA ARG A 62 5.91 9.02 3.18
C ARG A 62 4.91 7.91 2.81
N VAL A 63 4.72 7.65 1.53
CA VAL A 63 3.84 6.58 1.03
C VAL A 63 4.68 5.36 0.66
N TYR A 64 4.38 4.23 1.25
CA TYR A 64 5.05 2.95 1.00
C TYR A 64 4.04 1.93 0.53
N PHE A 65 4.35 1.23 -0.56
CA PHE A 65 3.56 0.10 -1.04
C PHE A 65 4.01 -1.17 -0.33
N THR A 66 3.05 -1.95 0.12
CA THR A 66 3.23 -3.24 0.78
C THR A 66 2.50 -4.34 0.02
N SER A 67 2.75 -5.59 0.35
CA SER A 67 2.06 -6.74 -0.26
C SER A 67 0.58 -6.83 0.15
N GLY A 68 0.16 -6.13 1.20
CA GLY A 68 -1.22 -6.12 1.68
C GLY A 68 -1.36 -5.51 3.07
N GLY A 69 -2.60 -5.48 3.58
CA GLY A 69 -2.93 -4.88 4.86
C GLY A 69 -2.16 -5.48 6.03
N THR A 70 -1.97 -6.80 6.05
CA THR A 70 -1.21 -7.48 7.12
C THR A 70 0.22 -6.95 7.25
N GLU A 71 0.93 -6.76 6.14
CA GLU A 71 2.28 -6.18 6.16
C GLU A 71 2.23 -4.71 6.60
N ALA A 72 1.27 -3.93 6.10
CA ALA A 72 1.12 -2.53 6.45
C ALA A 72 0.85 -2.34 7.95
N ASP A 73 -0.06 -3.13 8.52
CA ASP A 73 -0.42 -3.09 9.94
C ASP A 73 0.77 -3.47 10.83
N ASN A 74 1.47 -4.55 10.49
CA ASN A 74 2.66 -4.95 11.22
C ASN A 74 3.78 -3.90 11.14
N TRP A 75 3.98 -3.29 9.97
CA TRP A 75 4.93 -2.18 9.83
C TRP A 75 4.58 -1.00 10.72
N ALA A 76 3.30 -0.61 10.77
CA ALA A 76 2.82 0.49 11.60
C ALA A 76 3.03 0.17 13.10
N VAL A 77 2.64 -1.01 13.55
CA VAL A 77 2.73 -1.41 14.97
C VAL A 77 4.21 -1.55 15.38
N PHE A 78 4.97 -2.45 14.73
CA PHE A 78 6.37 -2.69 15.12
C PHE A 78 7.27 -1.48 14.88
N GLY A 79 7.06 -0.73 13.80
CA GLY A 79 7.78 0.50 13.51
C GLY A 79 7.57 1.54 14.60
N THR A 80 6.32 1.73 15.04
CA THR A 80 5.97 2.65 16.12
C THR A 80 6.57 2.20 17.45
N VAL A 81 6.42 0.94 17.82
CA VAL A 81 6.99 0.38 19.06
C VAL A 81 8.51 0.56 19.09
N LYS A 82 9.19 0.23 18.00
CA LYS A 82 10.65 0.41 17.90
C LYS A 82 11.06 1.88 18.03
N ARG A 83 10.34 2.79 17.39
CA ARG A 83 10.63 4.23 17.40
C ARG A 83 10.31 4.88 18.74
N MET A 84 9.23 4.46 19.39
CA MET A 84 8.67 5.10 20.59
C MET A 84 9.03 4.37 21.88
N GLY A 85 9.72 3.24 21.85
CA GLY A 85 9.98 2.36 22.99
C GLY A 85 10.66 3.03 24.20
N LYS A 86 11.33 4.18 24.00
CA LYS A 86 11.87 5.00 25.10
C LYS A 86 10.81 5.87 25.80
N ARG A 87 9.62 6.06 25.18
CA ARG A 87 8.53 6.89 25.71
C ARG A 87 7.48 6.09 26.46
N GLY A 88 7.46 4.79 26.29
CA GLY A 88 6.51 3.89 26.94
C GLY A 88 6.50 2.51 26.29
N LYS A 89 5.90 1.54 26.99
CA LYS A 89 5.75 0.14 26.54
C LYS A 89 4.28 -0.29 26.49
N HIS A 90 3.36 0.66 26.62
CA HIS A 90 1.93 0.36 26.65
C HIS A 90 1.34 0.54 25.25
N ILE A 91 0.63 -0.49 24.78
CA ILE A 91 -0.11 -0.48 23.52
C ILE A 91 -1.59 -0.71 23.88
N ILE A 92 -2.47 0.09 23.30
CA ILE A 92 -3.91 -0.05 23.44
C ILE A 92 -4.46 -0.48 22.08
N THR A 93 -5.24 -1.54 22.07
CA THR A 93 -5.96 -2.05 20.90
C THR A 93 -7.36 -2.52 21.31
N THR A 94 -8.21 -2.86 20.35
CA THR A 94 -9.54 -3.41 20.62
C THR A 94 -9.53 -4.93 20.52
N ALA A 95 -10.55 -5.58 21.09
CA ALA A 95 -10.72 -7.04 20.98
C ALA A 95 -11.38 -7.48 19.67
N ILE A 96 -11.79 -6.52 18.84
CA ILE A 96 -12.51 -6.75 17.57
C ILE A 96 -11.68 -6.38 16.33
N GLU A 97 -10.37 -6.28 16.49
CA GLU A 97 -9.43 -5.99 15.41
C GLU A 97 -9.35 -7.13 14.39
N HIS A 98 -8.85 -6.80 13.21
CA HIS A 98 -8.50 -7.81 12.22
C HIS A 98 -7.36 -8.72 12.73
N HIS A 99 -7.33 -9.97 12.28
CA HIS A 99 -6.30 -10.95 12.66
C HIS A 99 -4.86 -10.48 12.43
N ALA A 100 -4.63 -9.57 11.51
CA ALA A 100 -3.32 -8.94 11.27
C ALA A 100 -2.79 -8.15 12.49
N ILE A 101 -3.70 -7.72 13.38
CA ILE A 101 -3.36 -6.99 14.61
C ILE A 101 -3.40 -7.90 15.83
N LEU A 102 -4.33 -8.90 15.86
CA LEU A 102 -4.55 -9.76 17.02
C LEU A 102 -3.55 -10.92 17.13
N ASN A 103 -2.94 -11.35 16.02
CA ASN A 103 -1.97 -12.43 15.92
C ASN A 103 -0.56 -11.91 15.69
#